data_443fcfcd417a23534156550433001049
#
_entry.id   443fcfcd417a23534156550433001049
#
_cell.length_a   1.000
_cell.length_b   1.000
_cell.length_c   1.000
_cell.angle_alpha   90.00
_cell.angle_beta   90.00
_cell.angle_gamma   90.00
#
_symmetry.space_group_name_H-M   'P 1'
#
loop_
_entity.id
_entity.type
_entity.pdbx_description
1 polymer ?
#
loop_
_entity_poly.entity_id
_entity_poly.type
_entity_poly.pdbx_seq_one_letter_code
_entity_poly.pdbx_strand_id
1 'polypeptide(L)'
;MIGKRLAALGALLLAAVSILVAVLTAVQQFPRGLFVLVCVAAALVAGWYGLIRRGAARALGLGAAVVLAVIAVLLIVGEDPVAVAIVVGALWLALGAGRTAFKMHVDLPSRPAPQRPVLFYNPKSGGGKAERFDVAGQSRSRGIEPVELTPGADLETLVRDAVARGADGLAMAGGDGSQAVVAAIAAEHGLAYACIPAGTRNHFALDLGVDRDDVVGALDAFVDGGEHVVDLADVNGRIFVNNVSLGLYAEAVQKPGYRESKLRTLLDMVPDVLGPDSEGLDLTWAGPGGHEHSYGAAILVSNNRYRLGRAVGSGTRPSIDDGLLGVTVFGAPRGKGEDGSDAQRPWREWTATTFEVGSEGPVAAGVDGEAMRLEPPLRFRIHPAVLRVRISCKHPGASPSAMQPAGLWDSVRALAGLAVGHDPRRPPPRAVASPPAAPELPPPSTPDASPPGA
;
A
#
# COMPACT_ATOMS: atom_id res chain seq x y z
N MET A 1 -20.28 -11.17 -14.60
CA MET A 1 -21.18 -11.36 -13.41
C MET A 1 -21.30 -12.82 -12.98
N ILE A 2 -21.63 -13.76 -13.89
CA ILE A 2 -21.81 -15.19 -13.54
C ILE A 2 -20.57 -15.81 -12.86
N GLY A 3 -19.37 -15.57 -13.40
CA GLY A 3 -18.13 -16.09 -12.79
C GLY A 3 -17.87 -15.60 -11.36
N LYS A 4 -18.18 -14.34 -11.04
CA LYS A 4 -18.05 -13.82 -9.67
C LYS A 4 -19.05 -14.45 -8.70
N ARG A 5 -20.28 -14.70 -9.15
CA ARG A 5 -21.31 -15.41 -8.36
C ARG A 5 -20.87 -16.84 -8.05
N LEU A 6 -20.39 -17.57 -9.05
CA LEU A 6 -19.88 -18.93 -8.87
C LEU A 6 -18.66 -18.95 -7.92
N ALA A 7 -17.75 -17.98 -8.05
CA ALA A 7 -16.62 -17.86 -7.16
C ALA A 7 -17.04 -17.53 -5.70
N ALA A 8 -18.03 -16.66 -5.51
CA ALA A 8 -18.56 -16.34 -4.20
C ALA A 8 -19.27 -17.51 -3.54
N LEU A 9 -20.13 -18.24 -4.31
CA LEU A 9 -20.77 -19.47 -3.84
C LEU A 9 -19.72 -20.55 -3.50
N GLY A 10 -18.72 -20.74 -4.36
CA GLY A 10 -17.62 -21.67 -4.12
C GLY A 10 -16.84 -21.33 -2.86
N ALA A 11 -16.53 -20.05 -2.63
CA ALA A 11 -15.85 -19.60 -1.43
C ALA A 11 -16.64 -19.90 -0.15
N LEU A 12 -17.95 -19.61 -0.14
CA LEU A 12 -18.82 -19.87 1.01
C LEU A 12 -18.99 -21.37 1.27
N LEU A 13 -19.22 -22.18 0.24
CA LEU A 13 -19.37 -23.62 0.38
C LEU A 13 -18.09 -24.29 0.87
N LEU A 14 -16.94 -23.94 0.30
CA LEU A 14 -15.64 -24.47 0.72
C LEU A 14 -15.28 -24.06 2.14
N ALA A 15 -15.58 -22.82 2.55
CA ALA A 15 -15.41 -22.38 3.92
C ALA A 15 -16.33 -23.16 4.88
N ALA A 16 -17.59 -23.38 4.50
CA ALA A 16 -18.53 -24.17 5.30
C ALA A 16 -18.08 -25.65 5.43
N VAL A 17 -17.60 -26.27 4.35
CA VAL A 17 -17.03 -27.62 4.38
C VAL A 17 -15.81 -27.68 5.28
N SER A 18 -14.88 -26.72 5.18
CA SER A 18 -13.69 -26.64 6.04
C SER A 18 -14.08 -26.56 7.51
N ILE A 19 -15.02 -25.69 7.88
CA ILE A 19 -15.49 -25.53 9.25
C ILE A 19 -16.19 -26.79 9.74
N LEU A 20 -17.09 -27.37 8.93
CA LEU A 20 -17.84 -28.57 9.29
C LEU A 20 -16.91 -29.76 9.56
N VAL A 21 -15.96 -30.02 8.65
CA VAL A 21 -14.99 -31.11 8.83
C VAL A 21 -14.12 -30.86 10.06
N ALA A 22 -13.65 -29.63 10.28
CA ALA A 22 -12.85 -29.27 11.46
C ALA A 22 -13.62 -29.50 12.77
N VAL A 23 -14.92 -29.10 12.82
CA VAL A 23 -15.77 -29.30 14.00
C VAL A 23 -16.05 -30.79 14.25
N LEU A 24 -16.43 -31.54 13.21
CA LEU A 24 -16.69 -32.98 13.33
C LEU A 24 -15.45 -33.74 13.82
N THR A 25 -14.29 -33.45 13.24
CA THR A 25 -13.01 -34.04 13.66
C THR A 25 -12.69 -33.67 15.12
N ALA A 26 -12.86 -32.40 15.52
CA ALA A 26 -12.62 -31.95 16.88
C ALA A 26 -13.55 -32.63 17.89
N VAL A 27 -14.84 -32.84 17.56
CA VAL A 27 -15.82 -33.53 18.43
C VAL A 27 -15.51 -35.01 18.51
N GLN A 28 -15.20 -35.67 17.40
CA GLN A 28 -14.87 -37.10 17.39
C GLN A 28 -13.58 -37.43 18.14
N GLN A 29 -12.64 -36.48 18.15
CA GLN A 29 -11.34 -36.65 18.81
C GLN A 29 -11.26 -35.96 20.18
N PHE A 30 -12.39 -35.72 20.86
CA PHE A 30 -12.39 -35.16 22.20
C PHE A 30 -11.75 -36.13 23.22
N PRO A 31 -10.84 -35.66 24.13
CA PRO A 31 -10.44 -34.26 24.42
C PRO A 31 -9.27 -33.74 23.59
N ARG A 32 -8.72 -34.53 22.68
CA ARG A 32 -7.52 -34.20 21.87
C ARG A 32 -7.69 -32.95 21.01
N GLY A 33 -8.87 -32.77 20.38
CA GLY A 33 -9.19 -31.58 19.60
C GLY A 33 -9.09 -30.28 20.43
N LEU A 34 -9.48 -30.34 21.69
CA LEU A 34 -9.33 -29.21 22.61
C LEU A 34 -7.85 -28.89 22.86
N PHE A 35 -7.00 -29.91 23.05
CA PHE A 35 -5.55 -29.71 23.23
C PHE A 35 -4.91 -29.07 21.99
N VAL A 36 -5.33 -29.44 20.78
CA VAL A 36 -4.87 -28.80 19.56
C VAL A 36 -5.20 -27.30 19.55
N LEU A 37 -6.44 -26.94 19.87
CA LEU A 37 -6.84 -25.53 19.94
C LEU A 37 -6.03 -24.74 20.97
N VAL A 38 -5.79 -25.33 22.15
CA VAL A 38 -4.95 -24.73 23.19
C VAL A 38 -3.51 -24.56 22.71
N CYS A 39 -2.92 -25.59 22.08
CA CYS A 39 -1.57 -25.49 21.51
C CYS A 39 -1.46 -24.39 20.45
N VAL A 40 -2.43 -24.29 19.54
CA VAL A 40 -2.46 -23.24 18.51
C VAL A 40 -2.57 -21.85 19.15
N ALA A 41 -3.49 -21.67 20.09
CA ALA A 41 -3.64 -20.39 20.80
C ALA A 41 -2.36 -20.01 21.56
N ALA A 42 -1.77 -20.97 22.28
CA ALA A 42 -0.53 -20.77 23.02
C ALA A 42 0.67 -20.47 22.05
N ALA A 43 0.73 -21.13 20.89
CA ALA A 43 1.74 -20.87 19.88
C ALA A 43 1.64 -19.43 19.33
N LEU A 44 0.43 -18.95 19.07
CA LEU A 44 0.19 -17.57 18.63
C LEU A 44 0.63 -16.55 19.69
N VAL A 45 0.28 -16.79 20.96
CA VAL A 45 0.70 -15.91 22.07
C VAL A 45 2.21 -15.92 22.26
N ALA A 46 2.83 -17.11 22.26
CA ALA A 46 4.28 -17.26 22.40
C ALA A 46 5.04 -16.63 21.21
N GLY A 47 4.52 -16.82 20.00
CA GLY A 47 5.07 -16.21 18.79
C GLY A 47 5.00 -14.68 18.83
N TRP A 48 3.85 -14.13 19.22
CA TRP A 48 3.70 -12.69 19.41
C TRP A 48 4.67 -12.16 20.48
N TYR A 49 4.72 -12.82 21.64
CA TYR A 49 5.67 -12.46 22.70
C TYR A 49 7.11 -12.48 22.22
N GLY A 50 7.50 -13.52 21.47
CA GLY A 50 8.85 -13.64 20.92
C GLY A 50 9.16 -12.56 19.87
N LEU A 51 8.17 -12.12 19.06
CA LEU A 51 8.35 -11.08 18.05
C LEU A 51 8.62 -9.71 18.66
N ILE A 52 8.00 -9.37 19.80
CA ILE A 52 8.14 -8.05 20.43
C ILE A 52 9.29 -7.97 21.44
N ARG A 53 10.06 -9.04 21.64
CA ARG A 53 11.20 -9.12 22.59
C ARG A 53 12.53 -9.28 21.86
N ARG A 54 13.65 -9.09 22.60
CA ARG A 54 15.02 -9.25 22.12
C ARG A 54 15.78 -10.32 22.91
N GLY A 55 16.93 -10.74 22.38
CA GLY A 55 17.84 -11.65 23.05
C GLY A 55 17.23 -13.02 23.40
N ALA A 56 17.50 -13.51 24.61
CA ALA A 56 17.04 -14.82 25.06
C ALA A 56 15.50 -14.94 25.13
N ALA A 57 14.80 -13.86 25.50
CA ALA A 57 13.33 -13.85 25.56
C ALA A 57 12.70 -14.03 24.18
N ARG A 58 13.30 -13.46 23.12
CA ARG A 58 12.89 -13.68 21.71
C ARG A 58 13.08 -15.15 21.32
N ALA A 59 14.27 -15.70 21.60
CA ALA A 59 14.57 -17.09 21.27
C ALA A 59 13.62 -18.07 21.98
N LEU A 60 13.35 -17.85 23.27
CA LEU A 60 12.43 -18.66 24.05
C LEU A 60 10.99 -18.56 23.54
N GLY A 61 10.50 -17.35 23.26
CA GLY A 61 9.15 -17.13 22.75
C GLY A 61 8.92 -17.76 21.36
N LEU A 62 9.84 -17.53 20.43
CA LEU A 62 9.77 -18.13 19.09
C LEU A 62 9.98 -19.65 19.14
N GLY A 63 10.92 -20.13 19.97
CA GLY A 63 11.15 -21.56 20.17
C GLY A 63 9.89 -22.26 20.74
N ALA A 64 9.27 -21.68 21.76
CA ALA A 64 8.01 -22.19 22.32
C ALA A 64 6.89 -22.20 21.27
N ALA A 65 6.78 -21.15 20.46
CA ALA A 65 5.79 -21.09 19.38
C ALA A 65 5.97 -22.21 18.36
N VAL A 66 7.22 -22.48 17.94
CA VAL A 66 7.53 -23.59 17.03
C VAL A 66 7.23 -24.94 17.65
N VAL A 67 7.65 -25.18 18.89
CA VAL A 67 7.38 -26.44 19.61
C VAL A 67 5.87 -26.69 19.73
N LEU A 68 5.10 -25.69 20.15
CA LEU A 68 3.64 -25.80 20.29
C LEU A 68 2.96 -26.02 18.93
N ALA A 69 3.43 -25.35 17.87
CA ALA A 69 2.93 -25.57 16.51
C ALA A 69 3.23 -27.01 16.03
N VAL A 70 4.44 -27.51 16.29
CA VAL A 70 4.81 -28.90 15.95
C VAL A 70 3.96 -29.89 16.74
N ILE A 71 3.75 -29.66 18.04
CA ILE A 71 2.86 -30.50 18.85
C ILE A 71 1.44 -30.50 18.29
N ALA A 72 0.89 -29.32 17.94
CA ALA A 72 -0.42 -29.23 17.33
C ALA A 72 -0.50 -30.03 16.02
N VAL A 73 0.51 -29.88 15.14
CA VAL A 73 0.58 -30.65 13.88
C VAL A 73 0.66 -32.16 14.13
N LEU A 74 1.51 -32.62 15.04
CA LEU A 74 1.62 -34.05 15.37
C LEU A 74 0.33 -34.62 15.95
N LEU A 75 -0.36 -33.84 16.80
CA LEU A 75 -1.66 -34.22 17.32
C LEU A 75 -2.74 -34.34 16.25
N ILE A 76 -2.66 -33.55 15.20
CA ILE A 76 -3.63 -33.53 14.09
C ILE A 76 -3.32 -34.64 13.06
N VAL A 77 -2.06 -34.70 12.59
CA VAL A 77 -1.65 -35.57 11.46
C VAL A 77 -1.61 -37.05 11.87
N GLY A 78 -1.40 -37.35 13.16
CA GLY A 78 -1.24 -38.73 13.63
C GLY A 78 -2.46 -39.61 13.50
N GLU A 79 -3.69 -39.09 13.29
CA GLU A 79 -4.91 -39.90 13.30
C GLU A 79 -5.80 -39.75 12.07
N ASP A 80 -5.90 -38.55 11.48
CA ASP A 80 -6.71 -38.35 10.26
C ASP A 80 -6.07 -37.32 9.32
N PRO A 81 -5.02 -37.71 8.57
CA PRO A 81 -4.37 -36.85 7.61
C PRO A 81 -5.31 -36.41 6.48
N VAL A 82 -6.37 -37.21 6.22
CA VAL A 82 -7.35 -36.90 5.16
C VAL A 82 -8.24 -35.73 5.60
N ALA A 83 -8.73 -35.73 6.83
CA ALA A 83 -9.52 -34.62 7.37
C ALA A 83 -8.70 -33.31 7.36
N VAL A 84 -7.42 -33.39 7.75
CA VAL A 84 -6.50 -32.21 7.71
C VAL A 84 -6.34 -31.71 6.27
N ALA A 85 -6.09 -32.60 5.33
CA ALA A 85 -5.93 -32.22 3.92
C ALA A 85 -7.21 -31.57 3.35
N ILE A 86 -8.39 -32.07 3.73
CA ILE A 86 -9.69 -31.50 3.35
C ILE A 86 -9.85 -30.10 3.97
N VAL A 87 -9.60 -29.91 5.26
CA VAL A 87 -9.74 -28.61 5.96
C VAL A 87 -8.81 -27.56 5.35
N VAL A 88 -7.52 -27.91 5.21
CA VAL A 88 -6.52 -26.98 4.66
C VAL A 88 -6.77 -26.70 3.17
N GLY A 89 -7.03 -27.73 2.39
CA GLY A 89 -7.32 -27.62 0.96
C GLY A 89 -8.59 -26.82 0.68
N ALA A 90 -9.68 -27.12 1.40
CA ALA A 90 -10.94 -26.39 1.26
C ALA A 90 -10.77 -24.91 1.69
N LEU A 91 -10.06 -24.63 2.78
CA LEU A 91 -9.78 -23.25 3.22
C LEU A 91 -8.94 -22.50 2.18
N TRP A 92 -7.90 -23.15 1.66
CA TRP A 92 -7.04 -22.55 0.62
C TRP A 92 -7.81 -22.24 -0.66
N LEU A 93 -8.65 -23.16 -1.12
CA LEU A 93 -9.51 -22.96 -2.26
C LEU A 93 -10.60 -21.91 -1.99
N ALA A 94 -11.17 -21.87 -0.78
CA ALA A 94 -12.12 -20.84 -0.36
C ALA A 94 -11.51 -19.45 -0.43
N LEU A 95 -10.27 -19.27 0.07
CA LEU A 95 -9.53 -18.01 -0.02
C LEU A 95 -9.23 -17.62 -1.47
N GLY A 96 -8.85 -18.59 -2.32
CA GLY A 96 -8.65 -18.39 -3.76
C GLY A 96 -9.92 -17.94 -4.47
N ALA A 97 -11.02 -18.64 -4.22
CA ALA A 97 -12.33 -18.29 -4.77
C ALA A 97 -12.84 -16.94 -4.27
N GLY A 98 -12.64 -16.62 -2.99
CA GLY A 98 -12.95 -15.30 -2.42
C GLY A 98 -12.15 -14.18 -3.09
N ARG A 99 -10.85 -14.38 -3.34
CA ARG A 99 -10.03 -13.42 -4.09
C ARG A 99 -10.56 -13.18 -5.51
N THR A 100 -10.99 -14.24 -6.19
CA THR A 100 -11.57 -14.10 -7.55
C THR A 100 -12.93 -13.43 -7.54
N ALA A 101 -13.76 -13.68 -6.52
CA ALA A 101 -15.06 -13.03 -6.33
C ALA A 101 -14.93 -11.51 -6.16
N PHE A 102 -13.88 -11.08 -5.44
CA PHE A 102 -13.59 -9.66 -5.19
C PHE A 102 -12.69 -8.99 -6.24
N LYS A 103 -12.26 -9.71 -7.29
CA LYS A 103 -11.57 -9.05 -8.40
C LYS A 103 -12.48 -8.01 -9.04
N MET A 104 -11.96 -6.79 -9.14
CA MET A 104 -12.68 -5.67 -9.74
C MET A 104 -12.06 -5.32 -11.08
N HIS A 105 -12.91 -4.97 -12.03
CA HIS A 105 -12.57 -4.23 -13.22
C HIS A 105 -13.55 -3.07 -13.28
N VAL A 106 -13.02 -1.85 -13.38
CA VAL A 106 -13.81 -0.62 -13.42
C VAL A 106 -13.65 -0.03 -14.82
N ASP A 107 -14.78 0.12 -15.49
CA ASP A 107 -14.82 0.86 -16.75
C ASP A 107 -14.71 2.36 -16.42
N LEU A 108 -13.53 2.93 -16.61
CA LEU A 108 -13.28 4.34 -16.38
C LEU A 108 -13.85 5.18 -17.53
N PRO A 109 -14.29 6.44 -17.26
CA PRO A 109 -14.78 7.33 -18.29
C PRO A 109 -13.77 7.54 -19.41
N SER A 110 -14.19 7.29 -20.66
CA SER A 110 -13.34 7.53 -21.83
C SER A 110 -13.13 9.04 -22.02
N ARG A 111 -11.92 9.41 -22.42
CA ARG A 111 -11.50 10.77 -22.76
C ARG A 111 -10.68 10.77 -24.05
N PRO A 112 -10.65 11.85 -24.81
CA PRO A 112 -9.79 11.95 -26.01
C PRO A 112 -8.33 11.66 -25.63
N ALA A 113 -7.64 10.91 -26.51
CA ALA A 113 -6.22 10.64 -26.33
C ALA A 113 -5.40 11.94 -26.44
N PRO A 114 -4.31 12.09 -25.66
CA PRO A 114 -3.39 13.21 -25.86
C PRO A 114 -2.78 13.16 -27.26
N GLN A 115 -2.51 14.34 -27.84
CA GLN A 115 -1.96 14.47 -29.19
C GLN A 115 -0.43 14.42 -29.22
N ARG A 116 0.19 14.83 -28.10
CA ARG A 116 1.64 14.93 -27.96
C ARG A 116 2.08 14.35 -26.61
N PRO A 117 1.80 13.05 -26.34
CA PRO A 117 2.18 12.41 -25.10
C PRO A 117 3.67 12.14 -25.05
N VAL A 118 4.28 12.38 -23.88
CA VAL A 118 5.71 12.14 -23.62
C VAL A 118 5.86 11.13 -22.48
N LEU A 119 6.71 10.12 -22.68
CA LEU A 119 7.08 9.14 -21.67
C LEU A 119 8.52 9.35 -21.23
N PHE A 120 8.74 9.54 -19.94
CA PHE A 120 10.07 9.52 -19.33
C PHE A 120 10.37 8.11 -18.82
N TYR A 121 11.58 7.62 -19.06
CA TYR A 121 11.95 6.28 -18.61
C TYR A 121 13.41 6.19 -18.17
N ASN A 122 13.64 5.42 -17.11
CA ASN A 122 14.99 5.07 -16.67
C ASN A 122 15.29 3.62 -17.12
N PRO A 123 16.24 3.40 -18.02
CA PRO A 123 16.56 2.07 -18.55
C PRO A 123 16.94 1.09 -17.45
N LYS A 124 17.60 1.55 -16.40
CA LYS A 124 18.07 0.72 -15.26
C LYS A 124 16.99 0.49 -14.18
N SER A 125 15.82 1.12 -14.28
CA SER A 125 14.76 1.00 -13.28
C SER A 125 14.25 -0.45 -13.17
N GLY A 126 13.95 -0.88 -11.94
CA GLY A 126 13.37 -2.20 -11.68
C GLY A 126 14.19 -3.38 -12.20
N GLY A 127 15.54 -3.26 -12.23
CA GLY A 127 16.42 -4.29 -12.77
C GLY A 127 16.40 -4.36 -14.30
N GLY A 128 16.29 -3.22 -14.98
CA GLY A 128 16.32 -3.14 -16.44
C GLY A 128 14.98 -3.51 -17.11
N LYS A 129 13.86 -3.36 -16.41
CA LYS A 129 12.53 -3.65 -16.98
C LYS A 129 12.24 -2.80 -18.22
N ALA A 130 12.63 -1.52 -18.24
CA ALA A 130 12.36 -0.64 -19.35
C ALA A 130 13.06 -1.09 -20.64
N GLU A 131 14.31 -1.55 -20.56
CA GLU A 131 15.03 -2.15 -21.68
C GLU A 131 14.47 -3.50 -22.08
N ARG A 132 14.27 -4.41 -21.11
CA ARG A 132 13.79 -5.77 -21.35
C ARG A 132 12.44 -5.82 -22.08
N PHE A 133 11.57 -4.87 -21.84
CA PHE A 133 10.26 -4.75 -22.50
C PHE A 133 10.26 -3.78 -23.67
N ASP A 134 11.42 -3.29 -24.10
CA ASP A 134 11.56 -2.28 -25.19
C ASP A 134 10.56 -1.12 -25.04
N VAL A 135 10.49 -0.54 -23.84
CA VAL A 135 9.51 0.51 -23.51
C VAL A 135 9.62 1.67 -24.50
N ALA A 136 10.81 2.03 -24.96
CA ALA A 136 11.01 3.11 -25.94
C ALA A 136 10.40 2.78 -27.30
N GLY A 137 10.66 1.59 -27.86
CA GLY A 137 10.09 1.16 -29.14
C GLY A 137 8.58 0.98 -29.06
N GLN A 138 8.10 0.36 -27.98
CA GLN A 138 6.66 0.21 -27.70
C GLN A 138 5.93 1.54 -27.55
N SER A 139 6.57 2.56 -27.00
CA SER A 139 6.01 3.91 -26.89
C SER A 139 5.88 4.58 -28.24
N ARG A 140 6.96 4.54 -29.05
CA ARG A 140 6.94 5.13 -30.41
C ARG A 140 5.85 4.51 -31.28
N SER A 141 5.65 3.19 -31.20
CA SER A 141 4.59 2.49 -31.97
C SER A 141 3.17 2.96 -31.61
N ARG A 142 3.01 3.60 -30.44
CA ARG A 142 1.75 4.17 -29.94
C ARG A 142 1.66 5.68 -30.09
N GLY A 143 2.62 6.32 -30.78
CA GLY A 143 2.67 7.77 -30.93
C GLY A 143 3.08 8.51 -29.66
N ILE A 144 3.74 7.83 -28.69
CA ILE A 144 4.24 8.41 -27.46
C ILE A 144 5.74 8.71 -27.66
N GLU A 145 6.18 9.95 -27.40
CA GLU A 145 7.58 10.35 -27.46
C GLU A 145 8.35 9.81 -26.23
N PRO A 146 9.32 8.87 -26.38
CA PRO A 146 10.12 8.41 -25.26
C PRO A 146 11.33 9.32 -25.01
N VAL A 147 11.51 9.73 -23.76
CA VAL A 147 12.66 10.50 -23.27
C VAL A 147 13.42 9.68 -22.25
N GLU A 148 14.65 9.34 -22.56
CA GLU A 148 15.53 8.56 -21.68
C GLU A 148 16.15 9.44 -20.60
N LEU A 149 16.13 8.94 -19.36
CA LEU A 149 16.83 9.55 -18.24
C LEU A 149 18.29 9.09 -18.23
N THR A 150 19.17 9.96 -18.70
CA THR A 150 20.62 9.74 -18.62
C THR A 150 21.12 9.94 -17.19
N PRO A 151 22.24 9.29 -16.78
CA PRO A 151 22.81 9.50 -15.46
C PRO A 151 23.14 10.98 -15.21
N GLY A 152 22.64 11.52 -14.10
CA GLY A 152 22.82 12.93 -13.72
C GLY A 152 21.81 13.91 -14.32
N ALA A 153 20.89 13.45 -15.18
CA ALA A 153 19.80 14.29 -15.69
C ALA A 153 18.80 14.60 -14.57
N ASP A 154 18.40 15.85 -14.48
CA ASP A 154 17.31 16.28 -13.60
C ASP A 154 15.96 15.98 -14.26
N LEU A 155 15.22 15.05 -13.68
CA LEU A 155 13.91 14.63 -14.19
C LEU A 155 12.92 15.79 -14.21
N GLU A 156 12.90 16.63 -13.18
CA GLU A 156 11.97 17.76 -13.10
C GLU A 156 12.18 18.74 -14.27
N THR A 157 13.42 19.13 -14.54
CA THR A 157 13.77 19.98 -15.68
C THR A 157 13.34 19.36 -17.00
N LEU A 158 13.62 18.07 -17.24
CA LEU A 158 13.23 17.39 -18.49
C LEU A 158 11.71 17.37 -18.69
N VAL A 159 10.95 17.16 -17.63
CA VAL A 159 9.48 17.14 -17.71
C VAL A 159 8.93 18.55 -17.98
N ARG A 160 9.42 19.57 -17.26
CA ARG A 160 9.02 20.98 -17.49
C ARG A 160 9.37 21.45 -18.91
N ASP A 161 10.51 21.06 -19.45
CA ASP A 161 10.91 21.35 -20.85
C ASP A 161 9.95 20.68 -21.86
N ALA A 162 9.52 19.44 -21.61
CA ALA A 162 8.55 18.77 -22.47
C ALA A 162 7.19 19.49 -22.43
N VAL A 163 6.73 19.92 -21.26
CA VAL A 163 5.51 20.75 -21.12
C VAL A 163 5.65 22.07 -21.90
N ALA A 164 6.78 22.76 -21.76
CA ALA A 164 7.05 23.99 -22.47
C ALA A 164 7.07 23.82 -24.01
N ARG A 165 7.48 22.63 -24.51
CA ARG A 165 7.38 22.25 -25.93
C ARG A 165 5.97 21.83 -26.36
N GLY A 166 4.99 21.83 -25.44
CA GLY A 166 3.58 21.56 -25.72
C GLY A 166 3.19 20.10 -25.60
N ALA A 167 3.82 19.33 -24.71
CA ALA A 167 3.31 18.02 -24.30
C ALA A 167 1.94 18.19 -23.62
N ASP A 168 0.97 17.36 -23.98
CA ASP A 168 -0.40 17.35 -23.44
C ASP A 168 -0.75 16.09 -22.67
N GLY A 169 0.20 15.17 -22.53
CA GLY A 169 0.16 13.99 -21.70
C GLY A 169 1.55 13.58 -21.24
N LEU A 170 1.68 13.20 -19.97
CA LEU A 170 2.95 12.82 -19.34
C LEU A 170 2.87 11.40 -18.80
N ALA A 171 3.87 10.58 -19.07
CA ALA A 171 4.00 9.25 -18.50
C ALA A 171 5.39 9.05 -17.89
N MET A 172 5.45 8.23 -16.85
CA MET A 172 6.72 7.81 -16.23
C MET A 172 6.83 6.28 -16.20
N ALA A 173 7.89 5.75 -16.80
CA ALA A 173 8.28 4.35 -16.63
C ALA A 173 9.42 4.26 -15.62
N GLY A 174 9.07 4.07 -14.33
CA GLY A 174 10.02 4.10 -13.24
C GLY A 174 9.45 3.65 -11.92
N GLY A 175 10.18 3.91 -10.83
CA GLY A 175 9.74 3.66 -9.46
C GLY A 175 8.88 4.80 -8.90
N ASP A 176 8.30 4.58 -7.70
CA ASP A 176 7.32 5.48 -7.08
C ASP A 176 7.86 6.91 -6.87
N GLY A 177 9.15 7.10 -6.51
CA GLY A 177 9.75 8.43 -6.38
C GLY A 177 9.78 9.21 -7.71
N SER A 178 10.16 8.57 -8.83
CA SER A 178 10.11 9.21 -10.14
C SER A 178 8.68 9.45 -10.63
N GLN A 179 7.75 8.56 -10.28
CA GLN A 179 6.32 8.74 -10.54
C GLN A 179 5.80 10.02 -9.86
N ALA A 180 6.22 10.27 -8.61
CA ALA A 180 5.80 11.46 -7.84
C ALA A 180 6.19 12.76 -8.54
N VAL A 181 7.41 12.86 -9.09
CA VAL A 181 7.90 14.06 -9.79
C VAL A 181 7.05 14.35 -11.05
N VAL A 182 6.84 13.33 -11.89
CA VAL A 182 6.07 13.53 -13.15
C VAL A 182 4.59 13.77 -12.85
N ALA A 183 4.03 13.08 -11.83
CA ALA A 183 2.65 13.27 -11.41
C ALA A 183 2.41 14.69 -10.85
N ALA A 184 3.36 15.24 -10.08
CA ALA A 184 3.28 16.60 -9.56
C ALA A 184 3.18 17.63 -10.69
N ILE A 185 4.06 17.54 -11.70
CA ILE A 185 4.07 18.46 -12.82
C ILE A 185 2.82 18.28 -13.70
N ALA A 186 2.36 17.03 -13.89
CA ALA A 186 1.11 16.76 -14.61
C ALA A 186 -0.09 17.40 -13.89
N ALA A 187 -0.16 17.31 -12.57
CA ALA A 187 -1.20 17.95 -11.78
C ALA A 187 -1.12 19.48 -11.84
N GLU A 188 0.08 20.05 -11.71
CA GLU A 188 0.33 21.51 -11.82
C GLU A 188 -0.22 22.10 -13.13
N HIS A 189 -0.05 21.36 -14.22
CA HIS A 189 -0.48 21.81 -15.55
C HIS A 189 -1.83 21.22 -16.00
N GLY A 190 -2.53 20.47 -15.16
CA GLY A 190 -3.80 19.81 -15.49
C GLY A 190 -3.71 18.79 -16.63
N LEU A 191 -2.52 18.23 -16.87
CA LEU A 191 -2.25 17.28 -17.94
C LEU A 191 -2.66 15.86 -17.59
N ALA A 192 -2.98 15.06 -18.61
CA ALA A 192 -3.20 13.64 -18.44
C ALA A 192 -1.90 12.93 -18.05
N TYR A 193 -1.96 12.07 -17.05
CA TYR A 193 -0.82 11.31 -16.55
C TYR A 193 -1.04 9.80 -16.70
N ALA A 194 0.02 9.05 -17.04
CA ALA A 194 -0.01 7.59 -17.06
C ALA A 194 1.16 7.00 -16.27
N CYS A 195 0.84 6.07 -15.36
CA CYS A 195 1.80 5.35 -14.55
C CYS A 195 2.22 4.04 -15.23
N ILE A 196 3.49 3.94 -15.65
CA ILE A 196 4.05 2.74 -16.28
C ILE A 196 4.92 1.99 -15.25
N PRO A 197 4.56 0.74 -14.87
CA PRO A 197 5.10 0.05 -13.70
C PRO A 197 6.49 -0.57 -13.95
N ALA A 198 7.49 0.22 -14.34
CA ALA A 198 8.84 -0.24 -14.61
C ALA A 198 9.77 -0.25 -13.38
N GLY A 199 9.32 0.18 -12.21
CA GLY A 199 10.08 0.15 -10.96
C GLY A 199 10.10 -1.25 -10.29
N THR A 200 10.74 -1.33 -9.12
CA THR A 200 10.87 -2.59 -8.36
C THR A 200 9.57 -2.95 -7.62
N ARG A 201 8.84 -1.98 -7.07
CA ARG A 201 7.66 -2.23 -6.20
C ARG A 201 6.35 -1.78 -6.83
N ASN A 202 6.31 -0.60 -7.45
CA ASN A 202 5.18 -0.03 -8.17
C ASN A 202 3.89 -0.02 -7.32
N HIS A 203 3.98 0.50 -6.08
CA HIS A 203 2.83 0.58 -5.17
C HIS A 203 1.78 1.53 -5.71
N PHE A 204 2.20 2.67 -6.24
CA PHE A 204 1.30 3.65 -6.83
C PHE A 204 0.51 3.05 -8.01
N ALA A 205 1.20 2.36 -8.93
CA ALA A 205 0.55 1.68 -10.05
C ALA A 205 -0.52 0.68 -9.57
N LEU A 206 -0.19 -0.12 -8.53
CA LEU A 206 -1.11 -1.10 -7.96
C LEU A 206 -2.37 -0.44 -7.38
N ASP A 207 -2.21 0.66 -6.66
CA ASP A 207 -3.33 1.38 -6.04
C ASP A 207 -4.19 2.12 -7.06
N LEU A 208 -3.60 2.58 -8.17
CA LEU A 208 -4.32 3.09 -9.33
C LEU A 208 -5.13 2.00 -10.06
N GLY A 209 -4.84 0.73 -9.82
CA GLY A 209 -5.44 -0.38 -10.55
C GLY A 209 -4.75 -0.67 -11.87
N VAL A 210 -3.49 -0.28 -12.03
CA VAL A 210 -2.61 -0.71 -13.12
C VAL A 210 -2.00 -2.06 -12.76
N ASP A 211 -2.03 -3.02 -13.67
CA ASP A 211 -1.34 -4.30 -13.47
C ASP A 211 0.17 -4.06 -13.49
N ARG A 212 0.80 -4.19 -12.33
CA ARG A 212 2.23 -3.91 -12.14
C ARG A 212 3.17 -4.90 -12.85
N ASP A 213 2.62 -5.99 -13.36
CA ASP A 213 3.37 -7.02 -14.10
C ASP A 213 3.24 -6.83 -15.62
N ASP A 214 2.28 -6.01 -16.09
CA ASP A 214 2.06 -5.67 -17.49
C ASP A 214 2.56 -4.26 -17.84
N VAL A 215 3.88 -4.14 -18.03
CA VAL A 215 4.54 -2.87 -18.39
C VAL A 215 4.10 -2.36 -19.76
N VAL A 216 3.98 -3.26 -20.74
CA VAL A 216 3.65 -2.88 -22.13
C VAL A 216 2.19 -2.50 -22.27
N GLY A 217 1.28 -3.27 -21.67
CA GLY A 217 -0.15 -2.95 -21.67
C GLY A 217 -0.49 -1.64 -20.97
N ALA A 218 0.34 -1.20 -20.00
CA ALA A 218 0.17 0.09 -19.35
C ALA A 218 0.34 1.28 -20.31
N LEU A 219 1.14 1.15 -21.38
CA LEU A 219 1.32 2.18 -22.40
C LEU A 219 0.03 2.47 -23.19
N ASP A 220 -0.90 1.51 -23.27
CA ASP A 220 -2.19 1.67 -23.92
C ASP A 220 -3.08 2.71 -23.20
N ALA A 221 -2.68 3.18 -22.02
CA ALA A 221 -3.36 4.25 -21.29
C ALA A 221 -3.58 5.52 -22.13
N PHE A 222 -2.64 5.86 -23.01
CA PHE A 222 -2.76 7.00 -23.92
C PHE A 222 -3.41 6.66 -25.26
N VAL A 223 -3.73 5.40 -25.53
CA VAL A 223 -4.39 4.95 -26.76
C VAL A 223 -5.89 4.80 -26.53
N ASP A 224 -6.29 3.92 -25.61
CA ASP A 224 -7.68 3.54 -25.34
C ASP A 224 -8.10 3.69 -23.86
N GLY A 225 -7.21 4.26 -23.03
CA GLY A 225 -7.43 4.34 -21.59
C GLY A 225 -8.58 5.26 -21.18
N GLY A 226 -9.23 4.88 -20.08
CA GLY A 226 -10.15 5.75 -19.36
C GLY A 226 -9.42 6.65 -18.37
N GLU A 227 -10.11 7.66 -17.85
CA GLU A 227 -9.55 8.65 -16.94
C GLU A 227 -10.18 8.59 -15.56
N HIS A 228 -9.32 8.62 -14.53
CA HIS A 228 -9.68 8.72 -13.12
C HIS A 228 -8.94 9.90 -12.50
N VAL A 229 -9.63 10.73 -11.73
CA VAL A 229 -9.00 11.84 -11.01
C VAL A 229 -8.71 11.40 -9.59
N VAL A 230 -7.46 11.58 -9.16
CA VAL A 230 -6.96 11.10 -7.87
C VAL A 230 -6.31 12.23 -7.07
N ASP A 231 -6.12 11.97 -5.79
CA ASP A 231 -5.50 12.90 -4.85
C ASP A 231 -3.97 12.81 -4.93
N LEU A 232 -3.31 13.90 -4.58
CA LEU A 232 -1.88 13.92 -4.24
C LEU A 232 -1.70 14.47 -2.83
N ALA A 233 -0.59 14.12 -2.20
CA ALA A 233 -0.24 14.69 -0.89
C ALA A 233 1.15 15.33 -0.94
N ASP A 234 1.39 16.27 -0.05
CA ASP A 234 2.70 16.89 0.14
C ASP A 234 3.17 16.88 1.60
N VAL A 235 4.48 16.96 1.76
CA VAL A 235 5.15 17.31 3.02
C VAL A 235 6.07 18.50 2.75
N ASN A 236 5.82 19.64 3.41
CA ASN A 236 6.57 20.89 3.22
C ASN A 236 6.69 21.28 1.73
N GLY A 237 5.63 21.08 0.94
CA GLY A 237 5.59 21.37 -0.50
C GLY A 237 6.18 20.28 -1.41
N ARG A 238 6.78 19.22 -0.85
CA ARG A 238 7.24 18.08 -1.64
C ARG A 238 6.14 17.06 -1.82
N ILE A 239 5.71 16.86 -3.06
CA ILE A 239 4.67 15.88 -3.41
C ILE A 239 5.16 14.45 -3.18
N PHE A 240 4.28 13.62 -2.64
CA PHE A 240 4.43 12.16 -2.58
C PHE A 240 3.15 11.45 -3.02
N VAL A 241 3.31 10.31 -3.66
CA VAL A 241 2.18 9.53 -4.21
C VAL A 241 1.76 8.37 -3.33
N ASN A 242 2.65 7.89 -2.46
CA ASN A 242 2.36 6.77 -1.55
C ASN A 242 2.33 7.21 -0.09
N ASN A 243 3.49 7.40 0.51
CA ASN A 243 3.59 7.73 1.93
C ASN A 243 4.93 8.35 2.31
N VAL A 244 4.90 9.01 3.48
CA VAL A 244 6.08 9.43 4.23
C VAL A 244 6.12 8.64 5.53
N SER A 245 7.26 8.01 5.79
CA SER A 245 7.56 7.33 7.05
C SER A 245 8.58 8.13 7.86
N LEU A 246 8.31 8.33 9.14
CA LEU A 246 9.21 9.02 10.08
C LEU A 246 9.66 8.03 11.15
N GLY A 247 10.87 8.19 11.64
CA GLY A 247 11.40 7.45 12.77
C GLY A 247 12.18 6.20 12.40
N LEU A 248 12.20 5.21 13.30
CA LEU A 248 13.03 4.00 13.19
C LEU A 248 12.94 3.30 11.82
N TYR A 249 11.77 3.32 11.18
CA TYR A 249 11.63 2.75 9.84
C TYR A 249 12.40 3.56 8.78
N ALA A 250 12.37 4.88 8.88
CA ALA A 250 13.12 5.77 8.00
C ALA A 250 14.65 5.61 8.19
N GLU A 251 15.11 5.45 9.43
CA GLU A 251 16.50 5.15 9.73
C GLU A 251 16.97 3.81 9.17
N ALA A 252 16.10 2.79 9.23
CA ALA A 252 16.42 1.48 8.64
C ALA A 252 16.56 1.52 7.13
N VAL A 253 15.72 2.30 6.44
CA VAL A 253 15.81 2.50 4.98
C VAL A 253 17.13 3.17 4.59
N GLN A 254 17.73 3.96 5.48
CA GLN A 254 19.02 4.62 5.26
C GLN A 254 20.23 3.67 5.44
N LYS A 255 20.06 2.51 6.10
CA LYS A 255 21.19 1.58 6.33
C LYS A 255 21.62 0.89 5.03
N PRO A 256 22.96 0.80 4.75
CA PRO A 256 23.48 0.01 3.65
C PRO A 256 23.01 -1.46 3.75
N GLY A 257 22.59 -2.07 2.63
CA GLY A 257 22.13 -3.47 2.62
C GLY A 257 20.64 -3.69 2.97
N TYR A 258 19.86 -2.66 3.31
CA TYR A 258 18.41 -2.78 3.55
C TYR A 258 17.67 -3.43 2.38
N ARG A 259 18.07 -3.14 1.15
CA ARG A 259 17.42 -3.68 -0.07
C ARG A 259 17.60 -5.20 -0.22
N GLU A 260 18.70 -5.76 0.30
CA GLU A 260 19.05 -7.18 0.15
C GLU A 260 18.49 -8.06 1.28
N SER A 261 18.31 -7.52 2.50
CA SER A 261 17.87 -8.28 3.68
C SER A 261 16.62 -7.73 4.36
N LYS A 262 15.68 -7.20 3.58
CA LYS A 262 14.50 -6.47 4.05
C LYS A 262 13.66 -7.19 5.11
N LEU A 263 13.40 -8.50 4.92
CA LEU A 263 12.59 -9.26 5.88
C LEU A 263 13.29 -9.37 7.24
N ARG A 264 14.60 -9.62 7.22
CA ARG A 264 15.41 -9.70 8.45
C ARG A 264 15.44 -8.35 9.16
N THR A 265 15.68 -7.25 8.43
CA THR A 265 15.69 -5.90 8.99
C THR A 265 14.33 -5.52 9.60
N LEU A 266 13.22 -5.84 8.91
CA LEU A 266 11.87 -5.61 9.43
C LEU A 266 11.61 -6.41 10.71
N LEU A 267 11.99 -7.70 10.74
CA LEU A 267 11.83 -8.54 11.92
C LEU A 267 12.70 -8.05 13.09
N ASP A 268 13.90 -7.54 12.83
CA ASP A 268 14.78 -7.00 13.85
C ASP A 268 14.29 -5.66 14.41
N MET A 269 13.46 -4.92 13.66
CA MET A 269 12.85 -3.67 14.09
C MET A 269 11.55 -3.85 14.88
N VAL A 270 10.85 -4.98 14.75
CA VAL A 270 9.59 -5.22 15.46
C VAL A 270 9.71 -4.94 16.97
N PRO A 271 10.76 -5.39 17.69
CA PRO A 271 10.94 -5.07 19.10
C PRO A 271 11.14 -3.58 19.39
N ASP A 272 11.78 -2.82 18.46
CA ASP A 272 12.03 -1.39 18.62
C ASP A 272 10.75 -0.58 18.43
N VAL A 273 9.86 -1.02 17.54
CA VAL A 273 8.62 -0.33 17.20
C VAL A 273 7.46 -0.74 18.11
N LEU A 274 7.34 -2.05 18.43
CA LEU A 274 6.20 -2.62 19.15
C LEU A 274 6.58 -3.23 20.51
N GLY A 275 7.86 -3.23 20.86
CA GLY A 275 8.35 -3.76 22.13
C GLY A 275 7.99 -2.87 23.32
N PRO A 276 7.99 -3.43 24.55
CA PRO A 276 7.69 -2.67 25.76
C PRO A 276 8.77 -1.64 26.13
N ASP A 277 9.98 -1.82 25.59
CA ASP A 277 11.15 -1.00 25.84
C ASP A 277 11.47 -0.11 24.60
N SER A 278 10.45 0.16 23.72
CA SER A 278 10.63 1.04 22.58
C SER A 278 10.93 2.47 23.07
N GLU A 279 12.12 2.96 22.77
CA GLU A 279 12.46 4.37 22.96
C GLU A 279 11.64 5.19 21.93
N GLY A 280 10.81 6.12 22.45
CA GLY A 280 10.06 7.05 21.61
C GLY A 280 11.02 8.00 20.91
N LEU A 281 10.69 8.38 19.68
CA LEU A 281 11.35 9.47 19.00
C LEU A 281 10.89 10.80 19.61
N ASP A 282 11.76 11.78 19.55
CA ASP A 282 11.46 13.15 19.95
C ASP A 282 10.64 13.85 18.85
N LEU A 283 9.42 13.34 18.67
CA LEU A 283 8.44 13.85 17.70
C LEU A 283 7.19 14.29 18.46
N THR A 284 6.77 15.53 18.23
CA THR A 284 5.51 16.07 18.75
C THR A 284 4.45 16.09 17.68
N TRP A 285 3.23 15.70 18.00
CA TRP A 285 2.12 15.65 17.07
C TRP A 285 0.77 15.78 17.79
N ALA A 286 -0.24 16.28 17.10
CA ALA A 286 -1.60 16.37 17.62
C ALA A 286 -2.49 15.26 17.05
N GLY A 287 -3.26 14.58 17.93
CA GLY A 287 -4.27 13.60 17.55
C GLY A 287 -5.59 14.25 17.10
N PRO A 288 -6.61 13.46 16.70
CA PRO A 288 -7.92 13.96 16.24
C PRO A 288 -8.62 14.90 17.24
N GLY A 289 -8.35 14.74 18.53
CA GLY A 289 -8.90 15.59 19.61
C GLY A 289 -8.11 16.87 19.86
N GLY A 290 -7.07 17.18 19.09
CA GLY A 290 -6.21 18.34 19.30
C GLY A 290 -5.24 18.23 20.47
N HIS A 291 -5.18 17.08 21.16
CA HIS A 291 -4.21 16.84 22.22
C HIS A 291 -2.83 16.60 21.65
N GLU A 292 -1.85 17.31 22.18
CA GLU A 292 -0.45 17.10 21.82
C GLU A 292 0.09 15.82 22.47
N HIS A 293 0.88 15.12 21.69
CA HIS A 293 1.58 13.91 22.09
C HIS A 293 3.06 14.03 21.75
N SER A 294 3.93 13.53 22.62
CA SER A 294 5.38 13.52 22.42
C SER A 294 5.95 12.11 22.39
N TYR A 295 5.21 11.18 21.82
CA TYR A 295 5.64 9.78 21.76
C TYR A 295 5.31 9.15 20.40
N GLY A 296 6.05 8.15 20.03
CA GLY A 296 5.86 7.32 18.84
C GLY A 296 7.20 6.75 18.41
N ALA A 297 7.24 5.45 18.13
CA ALA A 297 8.43 4.80 17.57
C ALA A 297 8.51 4.99 16.05
N ALA A 298 7.36 5.16 15.40
CA ALA A 298 7.26 5.47 13.98
C ALA A 298 5.92 6.16 13.66
N ILE A 299 5.95 7.10 12.73
CA ILE A 299 4.77 7.74 12.15
C ILE A 299 4.75 7.46 10.66
N LEU A 300 3.59 7.02 10.15
CA LEU A 300 3.34 6.83 8.73
C LEU A 300 2.22 7.79 8.30
N VAL A 301 2.52 8.68 7.36
CA VAL A 301 1.53 9.56 6.73
C VAL A 301 1.39 9.16 5.28
N SER A 302 0.20 8.79 4.84
CA SER A 302 -0.07 8.31 3.48
C SER A 302 -1.01 9.22 2.70
N ASN A 303 -0.77 9.30 1.42
CA ASN A 303 -1.71 9.87 0.46
C ASN A 303 -2.91 8.92 0.35
N ASN A 304 -4.01 9.25 1.01
CA ASN A 304 -5.14 8.39 1.34
C ASN A 304 -4.78 7.21 2.27
N ARG A 305 -5.80 6.65 2.91
CA ARG A 305 -5.64 5.67 3.99
C ARG A 305 -5.20 4.29 3.47
N TYR A 306 -4.13 3.75 4.02
CA TYR A 306 -3.75 2.34 3.81
C TYR A 306 -4.65 1.37 4.58
N ARG A 307 -4.82 0.19 4.03
CA ARG A 307 -5.37 -0.95 4.75
C ARG A 307 -4.22 -1.73 5.41
N LEU A 308 -4.07 -1.56 6.72
CA LEU A 308 -3.02 -2.21 7.50
C LEU A 308 -3.54 -3.48 8.20
N GLY A 309 -2.64 -4.44 8.47
CA GLY A 309 -2.89 -5.56 9.37
C GLY A 309 -3.85 -6.64 8.87
N ARG A 310 -4.04 -6.83 7.55
CA ARG A 310 -4.89 -7.86 6.97
C ARG A 310 -4.14 -8.75 6.00
N ALA A 311 -4.48 -10.06 5.99
CA ALA A 311 -3.80 -11.05 5.14
C ALA A 311 -3.97 -10.78 3.63
N VAL A 312 -5.08 -10.14 3.21
CA VAL A 312 -5.39 -9.84 1.82
C VAL A 312 -5.53 -8.33 1.65
N GLY A 313 -4.87 -7.77 0.62
CA GLY A 313 -4.88 -6.33 0.34
C GLY A 313 -4.13 -5.47 1.36
N SER A 314 -3.32 -6.08 2.25
CA SER A 314 -2.45 -5.35 3.17
C SER A 314 -1.42 -4.53 2.39
N GLY A 315 -1.22 -3.27 2.80
CA GLY A 315 -0.29 -2.36 2.14
C GLY A 315 -0.80 -1.77 0.82
N THR A 316 -2.12 -1.85 0.55
CA THR A 316 -2.79 -1.13 -0.54
C THR A 316 -3.83 -0.16 -0.01
N ARG A 317 -4.19 0.84 -0.80
CA ARG A 317 -5.19 1.85 -0.48
C ARG A 317 -6.53 1.50 -1.12
N PRO A 318 -7.61 1.36 -0.35
CA PRO A 318 -8.94 1.08 -0.92
C PRO A 318 -9.46 2.22 -1.80
N SER A 319 -9.07 3.44 -1.48
CA SER A 319 -9.38 4.67 -2.21
C SER A 319 -8.12 5.50 -2.36
N ILE A 320 -8.05 6.26 -3.47
CA ILE A 320 -7.00 7.22 -3.78
C ILE A 320 -7.59 8.57 -4.20
N ASP A 321 -8.86 8.80 -3.81
CA ASP A 321 -9.71 9.91 -4.22
C ASP A 321 -10.69 10.33 -3.09
N ASP A 322 -10.37 10.03 -1.81
CA ASP A 322 -11.24 10.36 -0.68
C ASP A 322 -10.95 11.72 -0.03
N GLY A 323 -9.91 12.42 -0.47
CA GLY A 323 -9.53 13.74 0.01
C GLY A 323 -8.92 13.75 1.41
N LEU A 324 -8.38 12.62 1.88
CA LEU A 324 -7.90 12.47 3.24
C LEU A 324 -6.51 11.81 3.30
N LEU A 325 -5.62 12.38 4.11
CA LEU A 325 -4.39 11.68 4.54
C LEU A 325 -4.76 10.50 5.43
N GLY A 326 -4.02 9.40 5.32
CA GLY A 326 -4.03 8.35 6.33
C GLY A 326 -2.87 8.57 7.30
N VAL A 327 -3.14 8.70 8.60
CA VAL A 327 -2.12 8.85 9.64
C VAL A 327 -2.10 7.61 10.51
N THR A 328 -0.93 7.02 10.70
CA THR A 328 -0.72 5.86 11.59
C THR A 328 0.47 6.13 12.48
N VAL A 329 0.27 6.07 13.80
CA VAL A 329 1.34 6.19 14.80
C VAL A 329 1.53 4.85 15.49
N PHE A 330 2.74 4.31 15.44
CA PHE A 330 3.15 3.07 16.08
C PHE A 330 3.85 3.35 17.40
N GLY A 331 3.80 2.38 18.35
CA GLY A 331 4.46 2.52 19.66
C GLY A 331 3.72 3.45 20.61
N ALA A 332 2.40 3.67 20.43
CA ALA A 332 1.59 4.45 21.35
C ALA A 332 1.60 3.85 22.75
N PRO A 333 1.73 4.66 23.85
CA PRO A 333 1.66 4.14 25.20
C PRO A 333 0.34 3.43 25.43
N ARG A 334 0.39 2.33 26.20
CA ARG A 334 -0.77 1.57 26.66
C ARG A 334 -1.54 2.38 27.72
N GLY A 335 -2.16 3.50 27.32
CA GLY A 335 -3.07 4.26 28.15
C GLY A 335 -4.51 3.87 27.86
N LYS A 336 -5.41 3.97 28.84
CA LYS A 336 -6.85 3.88 28.61
C LYS A 336 -7.21 4.98 27.61
N GLY A 337 -7.58 4.58 26.38
CA GLY A 337 -8.21 5.53 25.42
C GLY A 337 -9.48 6.05 26.07
N GLU A 338 -9.79 7.32 25.86
CA GLU A 338 -11.01 7.96 26.38
C GLU A 338 -12.30 7.21 25.99
N ASP A 339 -12.25 6.33 24.98
CA ASP A 339 -13.38 5.52 24.49
C ASP A 339 -13.31 4.02 24.84
N GLY A 340 -12.35 3.55 25.62
CA GLY A 340 -12.28 2.15 26.07
C GLY A 340 -12.04 1.08 25.00
N SER A 341 -12.09 1.41 23.71
CA SER A 341 -12.00 0.46 22.59
C SER A 341 -10.61 0.32 21.97
N ASP A 342 -9.73 1.30 22.09
CA ASP A 342 -8.41 1.31 21.46
C ASP A 342 -7.24 0.82 22.36
N ALA A 343 -7.53 0.44 23.58
CA ALA A 343 -6.53 0.02 24.56
C ALA A 343 -5.74 -1.28 24.21
N GLN A 344 -6.09 -1.96 23.11
CA GLN A 344 -5.48 -3.23 22.71
C GLN A 344 -4.58 -3.17 21.48
N ARG A 345 -4.58 -2.07 20.73
CA ARG A 345 -3.77 -1.97 19.50
C ARG A 345 -2.44 -1.26 19.80
N PRO A 346 -1.30 -1.77 19.33
CA PRO A 346 0.00 -1.12 19.48
C PRO A 346 0.19 0.06 18.51
N TRP A 347 -0.86 0.50 17.84
CA TRP A 347 -0.87 1.66 16.94
C TRP A 347 -2.20 2.40 17.00
N ARG A 348 -2.16 3.71 16.67
CA ARG A 348 -3.33 4.55 16.44
C ARG A 348 -3.43 4.86 14.95
N GLU A 349 -4.64 4.92 14.42
CA GLU A 349 -4.91 5.18 13.00
C GLU A 349 -6.13 6.08 12.84
N TRP A 350 -5.97 7.17 12.08
CA TRP A 350 -7.06 8.10 11.75
C TRP A 350 -6.83 8.73 10.38
N THR A 351 -7.76 9.58 9.92
CA THR A 351 -7.65 10.35 8.69
C THR A 351 -7.75 11.84 8.99
N ALA A 352 -7.07 12.67 8.20
CA ALA A 352 -7.06 14.13 8.32
C ALA A 352 -6.84 14.78 6.95
N THR A 353 -7.23 16.04 6.80
CA THR A 353 -6.88 16.84 5.60
C THR A 353 -5.49 17.46 5.71
N THR A 354 -5.05 17.70 6.93
CA THR A 354 -3.72 18.23 7.26
C THR A 354 -3.19 17.54 8.51
N PHE A 355 -1.88 17.41 8.61
CA PHE A 355 -1.24 16.85 9.78
C PHE A 355 0.12 17.52 9.97
N GLU A 356 0.52 17.80 11.21
CA GLU A 356 1.80 18.43 11.51
C GLU A 356 2.58 17.60 12.54
N VAL A 357 3.90 17.50 12.30
CA VAL A 357 4.83 16.84 13.22
C VAL A 357 5.97 17.80 13.54
N GLY A 358 6.15 18.07 14.83
CA GLY A 358 7.26 18.85 15.36
C GLY A 358 8.43 17.96 15.78
N SER A 359 9.64 18.53 15.78
CA SER A 359 10.87 17.93 16.32
C SER A 359 11.86 19.04 16.66
N GLU A 360 12.82 18.77 17.56
CA GLU A 360 13.89 19.72 17.88
C GLU A 360 14.94 19.87 16.76
N GLY A 361 15.00 18.93 15.82
CA GLY A 361 15.97 18.95 14.72
C GLY A 361 15.49 18.21 13.48
N PRO A 362 16.32 18.15 12.42
CA PRO A 362 15.97 17.51 11.16
C PRO A 362 15.59 16.04 11.34
N VAL A 363 14.44 15.65 10.80
CA VAL A 363 13.84 14.32 10.96
C VAL A 363 14.25 13.41 9.80
N ALA A 364 14.75 12.22 10.12
CA ALA A 364 14.95 11.17 9.14
C ALA A 364 13.60 10.70 8.58
N ALA A 365 13.43 10.80 7.29
CA ALA A 365 12.20 10.45 6.59
C ALA A 365 12.46 9.49 5.42
N GLY A 366 11.48 8.64 5.14
CA GLY A 366 11.39 7.88 3.89
C GLY A 366 10.20 8.39 3.11
N VAL A 367 10.43 9.12 2.02
CA VAL A 367 9.38 9.66 1.14
C VAL A 367 9.28 8.76 -0.09
N ASP A 368 8.14 8.12 -0.32
CA ASP A 368 7.93 7.12 -1.39
C ASP A 368 9.02 6.04 -1.48
N GLY A 369 9.67 5.76 -0.34
CA GLY A 369 10.76 4.80 -0.21
C GLY A 369 12.15 5.36 -0.49
N GLU A 370 12.31 6.66 -0.68
CA GLU A 370 13.58 7.38 -0.77
C GLU A 370 13.94 7.98 0.59
N ALA A 371 15.16 7.69 1.05
CA ALA A 371 15.65 8.20 2.33
C ALA A 371 16.10 9.66 2.21
N MET A 372 15.64 10.51 3.12
CA MET A 372 16.03 11.91 3.21
C MET A 372 15.93 12.47 4.62
N ARG A 373 16.35 13.70 4.83
CA ARG A 373 16.11 14.48 6.04
C ARG A 373 15.16 15.62 5.72
N LEU A 374 14.18 15.84 6.59
CA LEU A 374 13.21 16.91 6.45
C LEU A 374 13.32 17.87 7.64
N GLU A 375 13.24 19.16 7.35
CA GLU A 375 13.29 20.22 8.37
C GLU A 375 11.91 20.37 9.05
N PRO A 376 11.84 20.37 10.40
CA PRO A 376 10.60 20.60 11.12
C PRO A 376 10.19 22.10 11.08
N PRO A 377 8.89 22.42 11.26
CA PRO A 377 7.78 21.48 11.41
C PRO A 377 7.44 20.79 10.09
N LEU A 378 7.12 19.48 10.16
CA LEU A 378 6.71 18.72 8.98
C LEU A 378 5.21 18.91 8.77
N ARG A 379 4.83 19.66 7.74
CA ARG A 379 3.44 19.97 7.42
C ARG A 379 2.98 19.12 6.26
N PHE A 380 2.06 18.21 6.55
CA PHE A 380 1.43 17.33 5.58
C PHE A 380 0.08 17.90 5.14
N ARG A 381 -0.21 17.83 3.84
CA ARG A 381 -1.48 18.26 3.28
C ARG A 381 -1.91 17.31 2.16
N ILE A 382 -3.22 17.07 2.05
CA ILE A 382 -3.83 16.42 0.90
C ILE A 382 -4.31 17.47 -0.10
N HIS A 383 -4.12 17.19 -1.39
CA HIS A 383 -4.67 17.94 -2.52
C HIS A 383 -5.70 17.08 -3.22
N PRO A 384 -7.00 17.27 -2.95
CA PRO A 384 -8.05 16.42 -3.48
C PRO A 384 -8.25 16.61 -4.97
N ALA A 385 -8.38 15.51 -5.71
CA ALA A 385 -8.81 15.49 -7.11
C ALA A 385 -7.95 16.36 -8.05
N VAL A 386 -6.62 16.34 -7.88
CA VAL A 386 -5.70 17.20 -8.67
C VAL A 386 -5.02 16.48 -9.82
N LEU A 387 -4.87 15.15 -9.77
CA LEU A 387 -4.14 14.39 -10.78
C LEU A 387 -5.09 13.58 -11.67
N ARG A 388 -5.06 13.86 -12.97
CA ARG A 388 -5.83 13.16 -14.00
C ARG A 388 -5.06 11.94 -14.49
N VAL A 389 -5.39 10.74 -14.01
CA VAL A 389 -4.68 9.51 -14.36
C VAL A 389 -5.41 8.77 -15.45
N ARG A 390 -4.69 8.40 -16.51
CA ARG A 390 -5.18 7.51 -17.55
C ARG A 390 -4.73 6.08 -17.30
N ILE A 391 -5.66 5.14 -17.45
CA ILE A 391 -5.42 3.72 -17.22
C ILE A 391 -5.99 2.96 -18.42
N SER A 392 -5.19 2.06 -18.99
CA SER A 392 -5.64 1.20 -20.10
C SER A 392 -6.89 0.41 -19.72
N CYS A 393 -7.84 0.31 -20.64
CA CYS A 393 -9.08 -0.45 -20.43
C CYS A 393 -8.85 -1.95 -20.16
N LYS A 394 -7.66 -2.49 -20.43
CA LYS A 394 -7.25 -3.87 -20.13
C LYS A 394 -6.88 -4.08 -18.66
N HIS A 395 -6.58 -3.01 -17.94
CA HIS A 395 -6.17 -3.06 -16.54
C HIS A 395 -7.37 -2.98 -15.59
N PRO A 396 -7.22 -3.39 -14.31
CA PRO A 396 -8.33 -3.40 -13.34
C PRO A 396 -9.03 -2.06 -13.13
N GLY A 397 -8.31 -0.92 -13.24
CA GLY A 397 -8.85 0.42 -13.02
C GLY A 397 -9.22 0.74 -11.56
N ALA A 398 -8.89 -0.14 -10.63
CA ALA A 398 -9.09 0.05 -9.20
C ALA A 398 -8.09 -0.75 -8.38
N SER A 399 -7.78 -0.27 -7.19
CA SER A 399 -6.91 -0.96 -6.22
C SER A 399 -7.43 -2.36 -5.88
N PRO A 400 -6.55 -3.35 -5.66
CA PRO A 400 -6.94 -4.68 -5.21
C PRO A 400 -7.77 -4.70 -3.92
N SER A 401 -7.61 -3.68 -3.06
CA SER A 401 -8.36 -3.57 -1.82
C SER A 401 -9.66 -2.75 -1.92
N ALA A 402 -9.94 -2.14 -3.05
CA ALA A 402 -11.12 -1.26 -3.23
C ALA A 402 -12.45 -1.95 -2.90
N MET A 403 -12.58 -3.23 -3.21
CA MET A 403 -13.80 -4.02 -2.97
C MET A 403 -13.70 -4.95 -1.75
N GLN A 404 -12.57 -4.95 -1.04
CA GLN A 404 -12.39 -5.90 0.05
C GLN A 404 -13.08 -5.39 1.32
N PRO A 405 -14.00 -6.20 1.90
CA PRO A 405 -14.70 -5.85 3.12
C PRO A 405 -13.78 -5.64 4.33
N ALA A 406 -14.22 -4.83 5.27
CA ALA A 406 -13.42 -4.45 6.42
C ALA A 406 -13.26 -5.55 7.46
N GLY A 407 -14.19 -6.51 7.57
CA GLY A 407 -14.21 -7.56 8.58
C GLY A 407 -14.51 -8.95 8.01
N LEU A 408 -14.37 -9.98 8.87
CA LEU A 408 -14.76 -11.34 8.50
C LEU A 408 -16.26 -11.41 8.20
N TRP A 409 -17.09 -10.83 9.06
CA TRP A 409 -18.54 -10.77 8.89
C TRP A 409 -18.95 -9.97 7.65
N ASP A 410 -18.26 -8.85 7.39
CA ASP A 410 -18.49 -8.06 6.18
C ASP A 410 -18.08 -8.84 4.93
N SER A 411 -17.00 -9.64 5.02
CA SER A 411 -16.58 -10.53 3.94
C SER A 411 -17.62 -11.60 3.63
N VAL A 412 -18.18 -12.23 4.68
CA VAL A 412 -19.24 -13.22 4.53
C VAL A 412 -20.51 -12.57 3.94
N ARG A 413 -20.93 -11.42 4.44
CA ARG A 413 -22.08 -10.67 3.91
C ARG A 413 -21.88 -10.26 2.45
N ALA A 414 -20.70 -9.75 2.11
CA ALA A 414 -20.37 -9.33 0.75
C ALA A 414 -20.34 -10.53 -0.21
N LEU A 415 -19.77 -11.67 0.19
CA LEU A 415 -19.81 -12.91 -0.59
C LEU A 415 -21.24 -13.42 -0.76
N ALA A 416 -22.06 -13.40 0.30
CA ALA A 416 -23.48 -13.77 0.23
C ALA A 416 -24.25 -12.84 -0.73
N GLY A 417 -24.02 -11.53 -0.64
CA GLY A 417 -24.57 -10.55 -1.58
C GLY A 417 -24.20 -10.84 -3.03
N LEU A 418 -22.90 -11.07 -3.30
CA LEU A 418 -22.41 -11.44 -4.64
C LEU A 418 -23.04 -12.74 -5.14
N ALA A 419 -23.19 -13.75 -4.28
CA ALA A 419 -23.80 -15.04 -4.62
C ALA A 419 -25.25 -14.88 -5.10
N VAL A 420 -26.05 -14.03 -4.45
CA VAL A 420 -27.43 -13.74 -4.84
C VAL A 420 -27.55 -12.65 -5.93
N GLY A 421 -26.42 -12.10 -6.34
CA GLY A 421 -26.34 -11.15 -7.45
C GLY A 421 -26.40 -9.68 -7.09
N HIS A 422 -26.33 -9.34 -5.83
CA HIS A 422 -26.05 -7.99 -5.39
C HIS A 422 -24.56 -7.71 -5.57
N ASP A 423 -24.23 -6.80 -6.49
CA ASP A 423 -22.85 -6.32 -6.66
C ASP A 423 -22.67 -5.10 -5.75
N PRO A 424 -21.85 -5.17 -4.70
CA PRO A 424 -21.60 -4.04 -3.82
C PRO A 424 -20.69 -3.01 -4.52
N ARG A 425 -20.97 -2.68 -5.79
CA ARG A 425 -20.18 -1.67 -6.52
C ARG A 425 -20.22 -0.37 -5.75
N ARG A 426 -19.03 0.14 -5.47
CA ARG A 426 -18.84 1.54 -5.15
C ARG A 426 -19.49 2.37 -6.29
N PRO A 427 -20.20 3.47 -5.98
CA PRO A 427 -20.65 4.37 -7.02
C PRO A 427 -19.44 4.72 -7.92
N PRO A 428 -19.65 4.87 -9.24
CA PRO A 428 -18.57 5.21 -10.15
C PRO A 428 -17.82 6.42 -9.60
N PRO A 429 -16.48 6.48 -9.82
CA PRO A 429 -15.69 7.66 -9.44
C PRO A 429 -16.46 8.91 -9.87
N ARG A 430 -16.50 9.92 -9.01
CA ARG A 430 -17.25 11.16 -9.29
C ARG A 430 -16.94 11.61 -10.70
N ALA A 431 -18.00 11.71 -11.52
CA ALA A 431 -17.85 12.28 -12.85
C ALA A 431 -17.21 13.66 -12.68
N VAL A 432 -16.11 13.88 -13.38
CA VAL A 432 -15.38 15.14 -13.34
C VAL A 432 -16.37 16.24 -13.75
N ALA A 433 -16.86 17.02 -12.77
CA ALA A 433 -17.26 18.39 -13.06
C ALA A 433 -16.07 19.05 -13.75
N SER A 434 -16.30 19.95 -14.71
CA SER A 434 -15.28 20.66 -15.51
C SER A 434 -13.99 20.87 -14.73
N PRO A 435 -12.80 20.69 -15.35
CA PRO A 435 -11.52 20.70 -14.63
C PRO A 435 -11.51 21.89 -13.68
N PRO A 436 -11.20 21.68 -12.38
CA PRO A 436 -10.99 22.80 -11.49
C PRO A 436 -9.92 23.68 -12.10
N ALA A 437 -10.02 24.99 -11.91
CA ALA A 437 -8.94 25.92 -12.22
C ALA A 437 -7.66 25.31 -11.63
N ALA A 438 -6.56 25.36 -12.38
CA ALA A 438 -5.28 24.75 -12.00
C ALA A 438 -5.01 25.01 -10.50
N PRO A 439 -4.81 23.95 -9.71
CA PRO A 439 -4.62 24.11 -8.28
C PRO A 439 -3.34 24.92 -8.04
N GLU A 440 -3.38 25.85 -7.10
CA GLU A 440 -2.17 26.45 -6.54
C GLU A 440 -1.40 25.36 -5.78
N LEU A 441 -0.58 24.60 -6.49
CA LEU A 441 0.42 23.76 -5.85
C LEU A 441 1.50 24.68 -5.25
N PRO A 442 2.02 24.36 -4.08
CA PRO A 442 3.09 25.16 -3.51
C PRO A 442 4.29 25.22 -4.47
N PRO A 443 4.99 26.35 -4.54
CA PRO A 443 6.18 26.46 -5.38
C PRO A 443 7.19 25.37 -5.01
N PRO A 444 7.93 24.81 -6.00
CA PRO A 444 8.90 23.75 -5.75
C PRO A 444 9.89 24.22 -4.68
N SER A 445 10.19 23.34 -3.74
CA SER A 445 11.23 23.58 -2.74
C SER A 445 12.56 23.82 -3.49
N THR A 446 13.13 25.00 -3.36
CA THR A 446 14.46 25.30 -3.90
C THR A 446 15.45 24.26 -3.38
N PRO A 447 16.27 23.66 -4.27
CA PRO A 447 17.36 22.79 -3.82
C PRO A 447 18.28 23.61 -2.92
N ASP A 448 18.58 23.05 -1.75
CA ASP A 448 19.52 23.65 -0.79
C ASP A 448 20.87 23.86 -1.50
N ALA A 449 21.18 25.11 -1.78
CA ALA A 449 22.49 25.51 -2.31
C ALA A 449 23.48 25.41 -1.15
N SER A 450 24.03 24.22 -0.95
CA SER A 450 25.21 24.06 -0.10
C SER A 450 26.32 24.96 -0.62
N PRO A 451 26.90 25.87 0.17
CA PRO A 451 28.00 26.72 -0.27
C PRO A 451 29.18 25.80 -0.63
N PRO A 452 29.95 26.13 -1.71
CA PRO A 452 31.15 25.40 -2.03
C PRO A 452 32.14 25.55 -0.87
N GLY A 453 32.61 24.42 -0.35
CA GLY A 453 33.54 24.34 0.75
C GLY A 453 34.81 25.18 0.51
N ALA A 454 35.20 25.91 1.54
CA ALA A 454 36.55 26.43 1.74
C ALA A 454 37.41 25.39 2.45
#